data_86fc31ce8c17b7b9194f79b8e5610511
#
_entry.id   86fc31ce8c17b7b9194f79b8e5610511
#
_cell.length_a   1.000
_cell.length_b   1.000
_cell.length_c   1.000
_cell.angle_alpha   90.00
_cell.angle_beta   90.00
_cell.angle_gamma   90.00
#
_symmetry.space_group_name_H-M   'P 1'
#
loop_
_entity.id
_entity.type
_entity.pdbx_description
1 polymer ?
#
loop_
_entity_poly.entity_id
_entity_poly.type
_entity_poly.pdbx_seq_one_letter_code
_entity_poly.pdbx_strand_id
1 'polypeptide(L)'
;TGSSSATDNCTDIVTNITYADTRTNGSCNDNFSIARVWTAVDSCGNSNNCTQVVTVQDTTRPAITCPVDVTINCEANNLPANTGTATATDNCTDIVTNITYADTRTNGSCNDNYTIARVWTAVDSCGNSNNCTQVVTVQDTTRPAITCPIDVTINCEANNLPANTGS
;
A
#
# COMPACT_ATOMS: atom_id res chain seq x y z
N THR A 1 -0.24 22.12 22.37
CA THR A 1 1.04 22.75 22.71
C THR A 1 0.75 23.81 23.76
N GLY A 2 1.21 23.70 25.01
CA GLY A 2 0.88 24.57 26.14
C GLY A 2 1.17 26.07 25.92
N SER A 3 0.72 26.89 26.86
CA SER A 3 1.03 28.33 26.99
C SER A 3 2.12 28.51 28.03
N SER A 4 2.99 29.51 27.82
CA SER A 4 4.01 29.90 28.80
C SER A 4 3.40 30.87 29.84
N SER A 5 3.94 30.85 31.05
CA SER A 5 3.65 31.83 32.11
C SER A 5 4.97 32.36 32.69
N ALA A 6 4.97 33.56 33.15
CA ALA A 6 6.11 34.16 33.84
C ALA A 6 5.64 34.99 35.01
N THR A 7 6.45 35.03 36.07
CA THR A 7 6.21 35.82 37.28
C THR A 7 7.48 36.57 37.64
N ASP A 8 7.32 37.73 38.25
CA ASP A 8 8.43 38.56 38.81
C ASP A 8 8.32 38.62 40.33
N ASN A 9 9.43 38.92 41.01
CA ASN A 9 9.50 39.05 42.45
C ASN A 9 9.13 40.44 42.96
N CYS A 10 9.08 41.44 42.04
CA CYS A 10 8.63 42.79 42.35
C CYS A 10 7.14 42.99 41.93
N THR A 11 6.57 44.14 42.25
CA THR A 11 5.20 44.49 41.86
C THR A 11 5.03 44.71 40.36
N ASP A 12 6.09 44.57 39.60
CA ASP A 12 6.11 44.77 38.15
C ASP A 12 5.45 43.56 37.45
N ILE A 13 4.49 43.91 36.62
CA ILE A 13 3.77 42.93 35.82
C ILE A 13 4.67 42.50 34.66
N VAL A 14 4.87 41.20 34.45
CA VAL A 14 5.43 40.70 33.18
C VAL A 14 4.52 41.16 32.03
N THR A 15 5.03 42.09 31.24
CA THR A 15 4.20 42.85 30.28
C THR A 15 4.08 42.16 28.94
N ASN A 16 5.01 41.26 28.61
CA ASN A 16 5.00 40.59 27.30
C ASN A 16 5.71 39.24 27.33
N ILE A 17 5.01 38.23 26.79
CA ILE A 17 5.61 36.92 26.50
C ILE A 17 5.51 36.70 25.01
N THR A 18 6.65 36.52 24.37
CA THR A 18 6.76 36.24 22.93
C THR A 18 7.43 34.90 22.70
N TYR A 19 7.39 34.40 21.48
CA TYR A 19 8.14 33.20 21.10
C TYR A 19 8.75 33.34 19.70
N ALA A 20 9.80 32.56 19.48
CA ALA A 20 10.42 32.37 18.18
C ALA A 20 10.64 30.86 17.95
N ASP A 21 10.31 30.37 16.76
CA ASP A 21 10.40 28.98 16.38
C ASP A 21 11.56 28.74 15.41
N THR A 22 12.34 27.71 15.68
CA THR A 22 13.32 27.17 14.74
C THR A 22 12.94 25.73 14.42
N ARG A 23 12.63 25.44 13.13
CA ARG A 23 12.30 24.10 12.65
C ARG A 23 13.56 23.36 12.22
N THR A 24 13.68 22.09 12.63
CA THR A 24 14.67 21.14 12.14
C THR A 24 13.95 19.96 11.51
N ASN A 25 14.19 19.68 10.22
CA ASN A 25 13.58 18.59 9.49
C ASN A 25 14.12 17.24 9.96
N GLY A 26 13.23 16.23 9.98
CA GLY A 26 13.55 14.84 10.27
C GLY A 26 13.77 14.01 9.00
N SER A 27 13.41 12.72 9.08
CA SER A 27 13.61 11.74 7.99
C SER A 27 12.64 11.89 6.81
N CYS A 28 11.50 12.54 7.02
CA CYS A 28 10.49 12.85 6.02
C CYS A 28 9.88 14.22 6.32
N ASN A 29 9.04 14.77 5.43
CA ASN A 29 8.48 16.12 5.60
C ASN A 29 7.60 16.29 6.83
N ASP A 30 6.89 15.23 7.22
CA ASP A 30 5.95 15.21 8.35
C ASP A 30 6.63 14.81 9.67
N ASN A 31 7.94 14.50 9.63
CA ASN A 31 8.78 14.32 10.81
C ASN A 31 9.72 15.53 10.97
N PHE A 32 9.52 16.29 12.03
CA PHE A 32 10.37 17.46 12.33
C PHE A 32 10.29 17.82 13.81
N SER A 33 11.25 18.62 14.25
CA SER A 33 11.22 19.25 15.58
C SER A 33 11.18 20.77 15.45
N ILE A 34 10.53 21.40 16.41
CA ILE A 34 10.50 22.84 16.57
C ILE A 34 11.14 23.18 17.92
N ALA A 35 12.25 23.91 17.90
CA ALA A 35 12.77 24.54 19.09
C ALA A 35 12.08 25.91 19.24
N ARG A 36 11.16 26.01 20.18
CA ARG A 36 10.41 27.24 20.52
C ARG A 36 11.04 27.93 21.68
N VAL A 37 11.68 29.06 21.45
CA VAL A 37 12.26 29.93 22.48
C VAL A 37 11.21 30.93 22.94
N TRP A 38 10.73 30.77 24.17
CA TRP A 38 9.84 31.69 24.82
C TRP A 38 10.66 32.77 25.53
N THR A 39 10.30 34.03 25.40
CA THR A 39 10.96 35.18 26.04
C THR A 39 9.94 36.00 26.80
N ALA A 40 10.16 36.19 28.09
CA ALA A 40 9.39 37.07 28.95
C ALA A 40 10.19 38.37 29.23
N VAL A 41 9.48 39.50 29.22
CA VAL A 41 10.09 40.81 29.49
C VAL A 41 9.23 41.52 30.54
N ASP A 42 9.86 42.10 31.57
CA ASP A 42 9.22 42.93 32.58
C ASP A 42 9.10 44.42 32.14
N SER A 43 8.48 45.24 32.96
CA SER A 43 8.28 46.66 32.69
C SER A 43 9.60 47.48 32.76
N CYS A 44 10.63 46.94 33.40
CA CYS A 44 11.97 47.57 33.51
C CYS A 44 12.90 47.16 32.37
N GLY A 45 12.45 46.24 31.47
CA GLY A 45 13.22 45.75 30.34
C GLY A 45 14.11 44.54 30.65
N ASN A 46 14.03 43.95 31.84
CA ASN A 46 14.74 42.69 32.14
C ASN A 46 14.03 41.53 31.41
N SER A 47 14.82 40.63 30.87
CA SER A 47 14.29 39.51 30.10
C SER A 47 14.89 38.18 30.51
N ASN A 48 14.06 37.13 30.38
CA ASN A 48 14.50 35.75 30.55
C ASN A 48 13.84 34.88 29.50
N ASN A 49 14.45 33.72 29.18
CA ASN A 49 13.94 32.81 28.18
C ASN A 49 14.00 31.37 28.62
N CYS A 50 13.17 30.55 27.99
CA CYS A 50 13.21 29.10 28.10
C CYS A 50 12.90 28.48 26.73
N THR A 51 13.38 27.25 26.51
CA THR A 51 13.16 26.53 25.25
C THR A 51 12.22 25.35 25.49
N GLN A 52 11.17 25.29 24.66
CA GLN A 52 10.30 24.14 24.51
C GLN A 52 10.66 23.42 23.21
N VAL A 53 10.82 22.11 23.25
CA VAL A 53 10.96 21.29 22.04
C VAL A 53 9.61 20.63 21.74
N VAL A 54 9.10 20.90 20.55
CA VAL A 54 7.89 20.24 20.01
C VAL A 54 8.36 19.28 18.91
N THR A 55 8.10 17.98 19.09
CA THR A 55 8.39 16.96 18.09
C THR A 55 7.09 16.58 17.39
N VAL A 56 7.13 16.62 16.06
CA VAL A 56 6.06 16.17 15.18
C VAL A 56 6.56 14.93 14.47
N GLN A 57 5.73 13.88 14.52
CA GLN A 57 6.06 12.58 13.90
C GLN A 57 4.82 12.01 13.23
N ASP A 58 4.99 11.54 12.01
CA ASP A 58 4.01 10.69 11.38
C ASP A 58 4.27 9.23 11.77
N THR A 59 3.30 8.63 12.44
CA THR A 59 3.30 7.23 12.88
C THR A 59 2.09 6.48 12.32
N THR A 60 1.31 7.14 11.48
CA THR A 60 0.09 6.59 10.90
C THR A 60 0.46 5.76 9.66
N ARG A 61 -0.16 4.61 9.53
CA ARG A 61 0.04 3.74 8.36
C ARG A 61 -0.88 4.17 7.24
N PRO A 62 -0.45 4.07 5.98
CA PRO A 62 -1.32 4.30 4.84
C PRO A 62 -2.60 3.45 4.89
N ALA A 63 -3.72 4.04 4.53
CA ALA A 63 -4.97 3.32 4.30
C ALA A 63 -4.95 2.73 2.89
N ILE A 64 -4.71 1.42 2.76
CA ILE A 64 -4.66 0.71 1.48
C ILE A 64 -6.01 0.07 1.16
N THR A 65 -6.44 0.18 -0.09
CA THR A 65 -7.63 -0.48 -0.64
C THR A 65 -7.19 -1.46 -1.71
N CYS A 66 -7.47 -2.75 -1.48
CA CYS A 66 -7.20 -3.81 -2.46
C CYS A 66 -8.17 -3.76 -3.64
N PRO A 67 -7.74 -4.19 -4.84
CA PRO A 67 -8.65 -4.59 -5.89
C PRO A 67 -9.53 -5.75 -5.42
N VAL A 68 -10.71 -5.89 -6.02
CA VAL A 68 -11.59 -7.03 -5.75
C VAL A 68 -10.95 -8.34 -6.23
N ASP A 69 -11.27 -9.43 -5.57
CA ASP A 69 -10.90 -10.77 -6.03
C ASP A 69 -11.51 -11.05 -7.41
N VAL A 70 -10.76 -11.74 -8.26
CA VAL A 70 -11.17 -12.00 -9.65
C VAL A 70 -10.88 -13.44 -10.05
N THR A 71 -11.79 -13.99 -10.88
CA THR A 71 -11.57 -15.26 -11.57
C THR A 71 -11.38 -14.99 -13.06
N ILE A 72 -10.31 -15.53 -13.64
CA ILE A 72 -9.97 -15.39 -15.06
C ILE A 72 -9.74 -16.75 -15.70
N ASN A 73 -9.88 -16.84 -17.03
CA ASN A 73 -9.49 -18.02 -17.79
C ASN A 73 -7.96 -18.11 -17.89
N CYS A 74 -7.42 -19.31 -17.99
CA CYS A 74 -5.97 -19.59 -18.09
C CYS A 74 -5.28 -18.88 -19.26
N GLU A 75 -6.02 -18.52 -20.33
CA GLU A 75 -5.51 -17.73 -21.47
C GLU A 75 -5.40 -16.24 -21.18
N ALA A 76 -6.03 -15.76 -20.10
CA ALA A 76 -6.03 -14.34 -19.76
C ALA A 76 -4.75 -13.95 -19.01
N ASN A 77 -4.33 -12.71 -19.21
CA ASN A 77 -3.18 -12.17 -18.48
C ASN A 77 -3.56 -11.87 -17.03
N ASN A 78 -2.81 -12.41 -16.10
CA ASN A 78 -3.04 -12.27 -14.65
C ASN A 78 -2.30 -11.08 -14.01
N LEU A 79 -1.66 -10.22 -14.79
CA LEU A 79 -0.97 -9.03 -14.28
C LEU A 79 -1.96 -7.97 -13.75
N PRO A 80 -1.53 -7.08 -12.85
CA PRO A 80 -2.37 -6.02 -12.28
C PRO A 80 -3.15 -5.19 -13.29
N ALA A 81 -2.59 -4.93 -14.47
CA ALA A 81 -3.26 -4.17 -15.53
C ALA A 81 -4.61 -4.79 -15.95
N ASN A 82 -4.78 -6.12 -15.80
CA ASN A 82 -6.00 -6.83 -16.14
C ASN A 82 -6.81 -7.30 -14.93
N THR A 83 -6.19 -7.39 -13.77
CA THR A 83 -6.84 -7.91 -12.55
C THR A 83 -7.11 -6.83 -11.51
N GLY A 84 -6.70 -5.59 -11.77
CA GLY A 84 -6.86 -4.43 -10.89
C GLY A 84 -5.61 -4.09 -10.12
N THR A 85 -5.52 -2.83 -9.68
CA THR A 85 -4.41 -2.26 -8.90
C THR A 85 -4.92 -1.75 -7.57
N ALA A 86 -4.11 -1.88 -6.52
CA ALA A 86 -4.41 -1.30 -5.22
C ALA A 86 -4.25 0.23 -5.25
N THR A 87 -5.00 0.91 -4.39
CA THR A 87 -4.86 2.34 -4.11
C THR A 87 -4.59 2.55 -2.65
N ALA A 88 -3.92 3.65 -2.29
CA ALA A 88 -3.69 3.99 -0.90
C ALA A 88 -3.71 5.51 -0.70
N THR A 89 -4.09 5.92 0.52
CA THR A 89 -4.11 7.32 0.99
C THR A 89 -3.50 7.39 2.38
N ASP A 90 -3.03 8.56 2.76
CA ASP A 90 -2.54 8.82 4.11
C ASP A 90 -3.17 10.10 4.69
N ASN A 91 -3.09 10.27 6.03
CA ASN A 91 -3.63 11.43 6.76
C ASN A 91 -2.69 12.64 6.74
N CYS A 92 -1.40 12.43 6.48
CA CYS A 92 -0.43 13.50 6.33
C CYS A 92 -0.32 13.94 4.87
N THR A 93 0.40 15.03 4.62
CA THR A 93 0.51 15.63 3.28
C THR A 93 1.37 14.81 2.33
N ASP A 94 2.09 13.85 2.86
CA ASP A 94 2.97 12.97 2.11
C ASP A 94 2.18 11.94 1.32
N ILE A 95 2.37 12.02 0.03
CA ILE A 95 1.82 11.05 -0.93
C ILE A 95 2.36 9.66 -0.57
N VAL A 96 1.47 8.66 -0.52
CA VAL A 96 1.92 7.26 -0.54
C VAL A 96 2.80 7.07 -1.76
N THR A 97 4.10 6.99 -1.52
CA THR A 97 5.10 7.10 -2.60
C THR A 97 5.29 5.80 -3.36
N ASN A 98 4.89 4.67 -2.77
CA ASN A 98 5.15 3.39 -3.39
C ASN A 98 4.10 2.33 -3.03
N ILE A 99 3.41 1.81 -4.05
CA ILE A 99 2.57 0.62 -3.94
C ILE A 99 3.23 -0.49 -4.76
N THR A 100 3.62 -1.54 -4.08
CA THR A 100 4.24 -2.74 -4.67
C THR A 100 3.38 -3.96 -4.46
N TYR A 101 3.67 -5.07 -5.16
CA TYR A 101 3.00 -6.34 -4.92
C TYR A 101 3.97 -7.52 -4.97
N ALA A 102 3.57 -8.59 -4.30
CA ALA A 102 4.23 -9.89 -4.36
C ALA A 102 3.17 -10.99 -4.53
N ASP A 103 3.42 -11.92 -5.44
CA ASP A 103 2.52 -13.01 -5.78
C ASP A 103 3.00 -14.32 -5.17
N THR A 104 2.07 -15.05 -4.56
CA THR A 104 2.26 -16.45 -4.15
C THR A 104 1.25 -17.32 -4.89
N ARG A 105 1.75 -18.25 -5.72
CA ARG A 105 0.93 -19.20 -6.48
C ARG A 105 0.68 -20.48 -5.68
N THR A 106 -0.57 -20.93 -5.68
CA THR A 106 -0.99 -22.24 -5.17
C THR A 106 -1.63 -23.02 -6.31
N ASN A 107 -1.06 -24.19 -6.65
CA ASN A 107 -1.58 -25.04 -7.72
C ASN A 107 -2.91 -25.68 -7.33
N GLY A 108 -3.81 -25.81 -8.31
CA GLY A 108 -5.08 -26.50 -8.21
C GLY A 108 -5.02 -27.95 -8.70
N SER A 109 -6.14 -28.45 -9.25
CA SER A 109 -6.30 -29.82 -9.71
C SER A 109 -5.54 -30.17 -11.00
N CYS A 110 -5.17 -29.16 -11.80
CA CYS A 110 -4.35 -29.29 -13.01
C CYS A 110 -3.45 -28.05 -13.15
N ASN A 111 -2.49 -28.08 -14.08
CA ASN A 111 -1.50 -27.02 -14.22
C ASN A 111 -2.08 -25.63 -14.51
N ASP A 112 -3.22 -25.61 -15.23
CA ASP A 112 -3.87 -24.39 -15.68
C ASP A 112 -4.99 -23.91 -14.72
N ASN A 113 -5.19 -24.65 -13.61
CA ASN A 113 -6.02 -24.25 -12.49
C ASN A 113 -5.14 -23.93 -11.28
N TYR A 114 -5.14 -22.68 -10.84
CA TYR A 114 -4.35 -22.24 -9.70
C TYR A 114 -4.92 -20.95 -9.11
N THR A 115 -4.47 -20.59 -7.92
CA THR A 115 -4.73 -19.30 -7.30
C THR A 115 -3.45 -18.52 -7.10
N ILE A 116 -3.54 -17.21 -7.19
CA ILE A 116 -2.49 -16.28 -6.83
C ILE A 116 -2.99 -15.45 -5.65
N ALA A 117 -2.31 -15.56 -4.51
CA ALA A 117 -2.45 -14.61 -3.43
C ALA A 117 -1.49 -13.44 -3.70
N ARG A 118 -2.02 -12.31 -4.14
CA ARG A 118 -1.27 -11.09 -4.43
C ARG A 118 -1.32 -10.16 -3.23
N VAL A 119 -0.21 -10.05 -2.53
CA VAL A 119 -0.06 -9.13 -1.39
C VAL A 119 0.40 -7.78 -1.91
N TRP A 120 -0.45 -6.78 -1.79
CA TRP A 120 -0.14 -5.39 -2.06
C TRP A 120 0.41 -4.72 -0.81
N THR A 121 1.46 -3.93 -0.95
CA THR A 121 2.07 -3.17 0.16
C THR A 121 2.18 -1.71 -0.24
N ALA A 122 1.63 -0.82 0.59
CA ALA A 122 1.77 0.62 0.48
C ALA A 122 2.74 1.13 1.55
N VAL A 123 3.62 2.04 1.17
CA VAL A 123 4.60 2.67 2.07
C VAL A 123 4.51 4.19 1.87
N ASP A 124 4.41 4.94 2.97
CA ASP A 124 4.49 6.41 2.95
C ASP A 124 5.95 6.90 2.93
N SER A 125 6.15 8.21 2.88
CA SER A 125 7.48 8.82 2.86
C SER A 125 8.21 8.74 4.20
N CYS A 126 7.48 8.51 5.31
CA CYS A 126 8.03 8.37 6.66
C CYS A 126 8.40 6.91 6.99
N GLY A 127 8.07 5.96 6.11
CA GLY A 127 8.40 4.54 6.23
C GLY A 127 7.30 3.73 6.94
N ASN A 128 6.13 4.31 7.24
CA ASN A 128 5.03 3.52 7.74
C ASN A 128 4.43 2.70 6.60
N SER A 129 4.03 1.46 6.85
CA SER A 129 3.56 0.56 5.82
C SER A 129 2.31 -0.20 6.22
N ASN A 130 1.50 -0.53 5.21
CA ASN A 130 0.31 -1.35 5.35
C ASN A 130 0.15 -2.25 4.12
N ASN A 131 -0.59 -3.34 4.27
CA ASN A 131 -0.80 -4.29 3.18
C ASN A 131 -2.24 -4.78 3.12
N CYS A 132 -2.60 -5.33 1.96
CA CYS A 132 -3.83 -6.05 1.73
C CYS A 132 -3.62 -7.15 0.71
N THR A 133 -4.52 -8.13 0.64
CA THR A 133 -4.40 -9.28 -0.25
C THR A 133 -5.57 -9.35 -1.22
N GLN A 134 -5.26 -9.51 -2.51
CA GLN A 134 -6.18 -9.86 -3.58
C GLN A 134 -5.98 -11.34 -3.93
N VAL A 135 -7.06 -12.06 -4.17
CA VAL A 135 -7.02 -13.42 -4.72
C VAL A 135 -7.39 -13.40 -6.20
N VAL A 136 -6.46 -13.86 -7.04
CA VAL A 136 -6.70 -14.09 -8.47
C VAL A 136 -6.82 -15.59 -8.70
N THR A 137 -8.00 -16.05 -9.10
CA THR A 137 -8.26 -17.46 -9.43
C THR A 137 -8.13 -17.63 -10.93
N VAL A 138 -7.27 -18.54 -11.36
CA VAL A 138 -7.08 -18.91 -12.77
C VAL A 138 -7.67 -20.29 -13.00
N GLN A 139 -8.53 -20.42 -14.00
CA GLN A 139 -9.23 -21.66 -14.32
C GLN A 139 -9.20 -21.91 -15.83
N ASP A 140 -8.89 -23.14 -16.22
CA ASP A 140 -9.16 -23.59 -17.57
C ASP A 140 -10.63 -24.06 -17.66
N THR A 141 -11.40 -23.34 -18.46
CA THR A 141 -12.80 -23.65 -18.77
C THR A 141 -12.99 -24.03 -20.23
N THR A 142 -11.91 -24.09 -20.99
CA THR A 142 -11.93 -24.37 -22.43
C THR A 142 -11.89 -25.85 -22.68
N ARG A 143 -12.85 -26.38 -23.46
CA ARG A 143 -12.87 -27.78 -23.85
C ARG A 143 -11.86 -28.02 -24.97
N PRO A 144 -11.18 -29.18 -24.97
CA PRO A 144 -10.28 -29.51 -26.07
C PRO A 144 -11.07 -29.65 -27.38
N ALA A 145 -10.48 -29.15 -28.46
CA ALA A 145 -11.00 -29.37 -29.80
C ALA A 145 -10.62 -30.79 -30.27
N ILE A 146 -11.59 -31.54 -30.75
CA ILE A 146 -11.37 -32.84 -31.33
C ILE A 146 -11.89 -32.87 -32.77
N THR A 147 -11.09 -33.42 -33.67
CA THR A 147 -11.50 -33.67 -35.07
C THR A 147 -11.69 -35.17 -35.23
N CYS A 148 -12.88 -35.56 -35.62
CA CYS A 148 -13.18 -36.99 -35.92
C CYS A 148 -12.52 -37.38 -37.25
N PRO A 149 -12.06 -38.63 -37.37
CA PRO A 149 -11.72 -39.20 -38.66
C PRO A 149 -12.89 -39.15 -39.63
N ILE A 150 -12.61 -39.19 -40.92
CA ILE A 150 -13.66 -39.29 -41.95
C ILE A 150 -14.39 -40.62 -41.82
N ASP A 151 -15.68 -40.63 -42.16
CA ASP A 151 -16.47 -41.85 -42.24
C ASP A 151 -15.88 -42.80 -43.27
N VAL A 152 -15.72 -44.05 -42.90
CA VAL A 152 -15.23 -45.11 -43.81
C VAL A 152 -16.21 -46.29 -43.83
N THR A 153 -16.37 -46.87 -45.01
CA THR A 153 -17.12 -48.14 -45.18
C THR A 153 -16.08 -49.23 -45.44
N ILE A 154 -16.13 -50.27 -44.64
CA ILE A 154 -15.22 -51.43 -44.73
C ILE A 154 -16.02 -52.70 -45.06
N ASN A 155 -15.37 -53.67 -45.71
CA ASN A 155 -15.95 -54.96 -45.93
C ASN A 155 -16.06 -55.72 -44.57
N CYS A 156 -17.06 -56.58 -44.44
CA CYS A 156 -17.32 -57.34 -43.21
C CYS A 156 -16.17 -58.25 -42.76
N GLU A 157 -15.24 -58.57 -43.64
CA GLU A 157 -14.02 -59.33 -43.34
C GLU A 157 -12.84 -58.47 -42.83
N ALA A 158 -12.94 -57.13 -42.90
CA ALA A 158 -11.90 -56.24 -42.49
C ALA A 158 -11.94 -55.98 -40.99
N ASN A 159 -10.77 -55.79 -40.38
CA ASN A 159 -10.64 -55.39 -38.98
C ASN A 159 -11.10 -53.93 -38.80
N ASN A 160 -12.10 -53.72 -37.92
CA ASN A 160 -12.70 -52.41 -37.63
C ASN A 160 -11.99 -51.63 -36.51
N LEU A 161 -10.80 -52.04 -36.12
CA LEU A 161 -10.00 -51.29 -35.14
C LEU A 161 -9.50 -49.96 -35.71
N PRO A 162 -9.20 -48.97 -34.86
CA PRO A 162 -8.79 -47.61 -35.31
C PRO A 162 -7.65 -47.57 -36.33
N ALA A 163 -6.70 -48.52 -36.26
CA ALA A 163 -5.60 -48.62 -37.24
C ALA A 163 -6.06 -48.82 -38.69
N ASN A 164 -7.28 -49.41 -38.89
CA ASN A 164 -7.86 -49.67 -40.21
C ASN A 164 -8.96 -48.70 -40.60
N THR A 165 -9.47 -47.91 -39.64
CA THR A 165 -10.57 -46.94 -39.87
C THR A 165 -10.12 -45.49 -39.81
N GLY A 166 -8.83 -45.25 -39.60
CA GLY A 166 -8.22 -43.90 -39.44
C GLY A 166 -8.11 -43.53 -37.97
N SER A 167 -6.98 -42.95 -37.61
CA SER A 167 -6.67 -42.40 -36.27
C SER A 167 -6.38 -40.92 -36.36
#